data_e542a192aa3a299b5815a049b37a7a6a
#
_entry.id   e542a192aa3a299b5815a049b37a7a6a
#
_cell.length_a   1.000
_cell.length_b   1.000
_cell.length_c   1.000
_cell.angle_alpha   90.00
_cell.angle_beta   90.00
_cell.angle_gamma   90.00
#
_symmetry.space_group_name_H-M   'P 1'
#
loop_
_entity.id
_entity.type
_entity.pdbx_description
1 polymer ?
#
loop_
_entity_poly.entity_id
_entity_poly.type
_entity_poly.pdbx_seq_one_letter_code
_entity_poly.pdbx_strand_id
1 'polypeptide(L)'
;MWNDARTINVIANTLAVLAVAAMLAAGVVWVSQRPYFALRSIDLAPAPNSSLHYVSAGAVRSHITGRVKGEFFTVNLDQVRSLFESVPWVRRASVRRIWPDALRVSIEEQQPLALWNENQMINTWGEVFTANTGELDDDIKLPQFSGPDGSQELVVQRYAELARWFAPLNLHVIQLDLSPRYAWRVTLSNGLVLELGRDPAADAVDPLGIPGAMSFSARIQRFVRAWPALEGKLDGREVTQADLRYPNGFALALAPLPANQTSESKFSIKKR
;
A
#
# COMPACT_ATOMS: atom_id res chain seq x y z
N MET A 1 -20.46 70.93 16.74
CA MET A 1 -20.30 69.46 16.86
C MET A 1 -19.08 69.04 17.68
N TRP A 2 -18.14 69.93 18.05
CA TRP A 2 -16.92 69.56 18.81
C TRP A 2 -17.01 69.83 20.33
N ASN A 3 -18.11 70.36 20.84
CA ASN A 3 -18.32 70.71 22.24
C ASN A 3 -19.26 69.79 23.02
N ASP A 4 -19.53 68.58 22.48
CA ASP A 4 -20.37 67.61 23.20
C ASP A 4 -19.46 66.74 24.07
N ALA A 5 -19.36 67.03 25.35
CA ALA A 5 -18.54 66.32 26.31
C ALA A 5 -18.81 64.79 26.34
N ARG A 6 -20.03 64.37 25.98
CA ARG A 6 -20.42 62.96 25.92
C ARG A 6 -19.72 62.24 24.75
N THR A 7 -19.74 62.87 23.55
CA THR A 7 -19.05 62.32 22.35
C THR A 7 -17.55 62.23 22.54
N ILE A 8 -16.93 63.23 23.14
CA ILE A 8 -15.50 63.24 23.44
C ILE A 8 -15.14 62.12 24.43
N ASN A 9 -15.93 61.91 25.47
CA ASN A 9 -15.68 60.87 26.47
C ASN A 9 -15.89 59.46 25.86
N VAL A 10 -16.88 59.27 24.99
CA VAL A 10 -17.10 57.98 24.28
C VAL A 10 -15.88 57.69 23.41
N ILE A 11 -15.42 58.65 22.61
CA ILE A 11 -14.22 58.47 21.76
C ILE A 11 -12.98 58.19 22.60
N ALA A 12 -12.77 58.95 23.68
CA ALA A 12 -11.62 58.74 24.58
C ALA A 12 -11.63 57.35 25.25
N ASN A 13 -12.80 56.92 25.73
CA ASN A 13 -12.94 55.58 26.32
C ASN A 13 -12.73 54.46 25.29
N THR A 14 -13.25 54.63 24.06
CA THR A 14 -13.05 53.67 22.98
C THR A 14 -11.55 53.56 22.63
N LEU A 15 -10.85 54.70 22.50
CA LEU A 15 -9.41 54.71 22.25
C LEU A 15 -8.62 54.09 23.40
N ALA A 16 -9.01 54.38 24.67
CA ALA A 16 -8.37 53.75 25.82
C ALA A 16 -8.53 52.25 25.85
N VAL A 17 -9.75 51.73 25.56
CA VAL A 17 -9.98 50.27 25.45
C VAL A 17 -9.18 49.64 24.31
N LEU A 18 -9.12 50.27 23.15
CA LEU A 18 -8.31 49.80 22.03
C LEU A 18 -6.81 49.79 22.35
N ALA A 19 -6.31 50.84 23.04
CA ALA A 19 -4.91 50.90 23.46
C ALA A 19 -4.56 49.82 24.49
N VAL A 20 -5.44 49.55 25.45
CA VAL A 20 -5.27 48.45 26.42
C VAL A 20 -5.30 47.09 25.70
N ALA A 21 -6.24 46.88 24.77
CA ALA A 21 -6.32 45.65 23.99
C ALA A 21 -5.05 45.44 23.13
N ALA A 22 -4.55 46.48 22.48
CA ALA A 22 -3.31 46.43 21.71
C ALA A 22 -2.08 46.12 22.60
N MET A 23 -2.02 46.71 23.80
CA MET A 23 -0.94 46.48 24.77
C MET A 23 -0.98 45.01 25.28
N LEU A 24 -2.15 44.48 25.57
CA LEU A 24 -2.32 43.08 25.97
C LEU A 24 -1.92 42.14 24.83
N ALA A 25 -2.34 42.42 23.60
CA ALA A 25 -1.95 41.63 22.43
C ALA A 25 -0.44 41.63 22.20
N ALA A 26 0.19 42.82 22.29
CA ALA A 26 1.65 42.95 22.21
C ALA A 26 2.37 42.19 23.33
N GLY A 27 1.85 42.24 24.56
CA GLY A 27 2.34 41.47 25.69
C GLY A 27 2.29 39.96 25.46
N VAL A 28 1.17 39.44 24.94
CA VAL A 28 1.02 38.00 24.59
C VAL A 28 2.02 37.59 23.51
N VAL A 29 2.15 38.37 22.44
CA VAL A 29 3.14 38.11 21.36
C VAL A 29 4.57 38.14 21.93
N TRP A 30 4.90 39.09 22.77
CA TRP A 30 6.23 39.19 23.37
C TRP A 30 6.55 38.02 24.30
N VAL A 31 5.59 37.56 25.12
CA VAL A 31 5.76 36.36 25.96
C VAL A 31 5.92 35.09 25.12
N SER A 32 5.12 34.94 24.04
CA SER A 32 5.15 33.76 23.17
C SER A 32 6.48 33.60 22.42
N GLN A 33 7.23 34.68 22.21
CA GLN A 33 8.55 34.69 21.55
C GLN A 33 9.72 34.55 22.55
N ARG A 34 9.46 34.26 23.81
CA ARG A 34 10.55 34.06 24.78
C ARG A 34 11.24 32.72 24.58
N PRO A 35 12.58 32.65 24.78
CA PRO A 35 13.35 31.41 24.60
C PRO A 35 12.90 30.25 25.50
N TYR A 36 12.04 30.52 26.48
CA TYR A 36 11.40 29.52 27.31
C TYR A 36 10.45 28.60 26.52
N PHE A 37 9.85 29.13 25.46
CA PHE A 37 8.94 28.40 24.57
C PHE A 37 9.60 27.99 23.23
N ALA A 38 10.92 28.08 23.15
CA ALA A 38 11.64 27.52 22.03
C ALA A 38 11.46 26.00 22.00
N LEU A 39 11.13 25.45 20.83
CA LEU A 39 10.96 24.02 20.64
C LEU A 39 12.30 23.30 20.89
N ARG A 40 12.37 22.45 21.94
CA ARG A 40 13.61 21.79 22.37
C ARG A 40 13.65 20.31 22.02
N SER A 41 12.51 19.63 22.00
CA SER A 41 12.46 18.20 21.75
C SER A 41 11.30 17.79 20.86
N ILE A 42 11.54 16.72 20.12
CA ILE A 42 10.52 15.99 19.35
C ILE A 42 10.56 14.54 19.81
N ASP A 43 9.52 14.13 20.53
CA ASP A 43 9.35 12.77 20.99
C ASP A 43 8.70 11.93 19.90
N LEU A 44 9.38 10.86 19.47
CA LEU A 44 8.85 9.89 18.51
C LEU A 44 8.23 8.73 19.26
N ALA A 45 7.02 8.34 18.89
CA ALA A 45 6.32 7.19 19.42
C ALA A 45 5.63 6.42 18.30
N PRO A 46 5.49 5.09 18.39
CA PRO A 46 4.60 4.36 17.50
C PRO A 46 3.16 4.84 17.68
N ALA A 47 2.37 4.77 16.62
CA ALA A 47 0.93 4.95 16.72
C ALA A 47 0.30 3.83 17.58
N PRO A 48 -0.88 4.04 18.16
CA PRO A 48 -1.56 2.98 18.92
C PRO A 48 -1.71 1.69 18.09
N ASN A 49 -1.35 0.56 18.68
CA ASN A 49 -1.38 -0.77 18.06
C ASN A 49 -0.43 -0.95 16.86
N SER A 50 0.63 -0.13 16.75
CA SER A 50 1.70 -0.31 15.77
C SER A 50 3.05 -0.42 16.45
N SER A 51 4.01 -1.04 15.78
CA SER A 51 5.43 -1.07 16.13
C SER A 51 6.22 -0.36 15.04
N LEU A 52 7.38 0.18 15.36
CA LEU A 52 8.31 0.73 14.38
C LEU A 52 9.40 -0.31 14.15
N HIS A 53 9.52 -0.78 12.93
CA HIS A 53 10.50 -1.78 12.51
C HIS A 53 11.49 -1.21 11.51
N TYR A 54 10.98 -0.58 10.45
CA TYR A 54 11.77 0.02 9.39
C TYR A 54 12.08 1.51 9.63
N VAL A 55 11.26 2.20 10.43
CA VAL A 55 11.47 3.61 10.75
C VAL A 55 12.50 3.75 11.87
N SER A 56 13.75 4.03 11.52
CA SER A 56 14.78 4.31 12.52
C SER A 56 14.77 5.77 12.97
N ALA A 57 15.05 6.01 14.27
CA ALA A 57 15.19 7.37 14.79
C ALA A 57 16.30 8.18 14.10
N GLY A 58 17.33 7.49 13.58
CA GLY A 58 18.41 8.11 12.80
C GLY A 58 17.93 8.62 11.44
N ALA A 59 17.20 7.77 10.69
CA ALA A 59 16.64 8.15 9.41
C ALA A 59 15.66 9.32 9.54
N VAL A 60 14.77 9.29 10.54
CA VAL A 60 13.86 10.39 10.82
C VAL A 60 14.64 11.66 11.14
N ARG A 61 15.62 11.58 12.05
CA ARG A 61 16.41 12.74 12.46
C ARG A 61 17.13 13.38 11.27
N SER A 62 17.78 12.61 10.41
CA SER A 62 18.47 13.12 9.22
C SER A 62 17.53 13.84 8.26
N HIS A 63 16.29 13.37 8.13
CA HIS A 63 15.30 13.94 7.22
C HIS A 63 14.68 15.25 7.72
N ILE A 64 14.52 15.40 9.06
CA ILE A 64 13.80 16.54 9.64
C ILE A 64 14.72 17.61 10.23
N THR A 65 16.01 17.31 10.48
CA THR A 65 16.95 18.28 11.08
C THR A 65 17.02 19.55 10.25
N GLY A 66 16.78 20.70 10.90
CA GLY A 66 16.81 22.02 10.28
C GLY A 66 15.58 22.37 9.41
N ARG A 67 14.64 21.43 9.20
CA ARG A 67 13.43 21.67 8.41
C ARG A 67 12.24 22.11 9.27
N VAL A 68 12.18 21.73 10.53
CA VAL A 68 11.17 22.21 11.48
C VAL A 68 11.50 23.63 11.87
N LYS A 69 10.64 24.58 11.50
CA LYS A 69 10.80 26.01 11.77
C LYS A 69 9.65 26.48 12.65
N GLY A 70 9.98 27.38 13.59
CA GLY A 70 9.00 27.98 14.50
C GLY A 70 9.26 27.61 15.95
N GLU A 71 8.57 28.29 16.83
CA GLU A 71 8.58 28.07 18.27
C GLU A 71 7.34 27.26 18.66
N PHE A 72 7.25 26.86 19.92
CA PHE A 72 6.15 26.02 20.42
C PHE A 72 4.73 26.49 20.00
N PHE A 73 4.48 27.82 20.04
CA PHE A 73 3.17 28.37 19.68
C PHE A 73 2.99 28.63 18.19
N THR A 74 4.09 28.94 17.47
CA THR A 74 4.07 29.39 16.09
C THR A 74 4.36 28.28 15.09
N VAL A 75 4.89 27.11 15.54
CA VAL A 75 5.16 25.97 14.68
C VAL A 75 3.88 25.46 14.01
N ASN A 76 3.94 25.29 12.69
CA ASN A 76 2.85 24.75 11.91
C ASN A 76 2.87 23.21 12.00
N LEU A 77 1.90 22.64 12.74
CA LEU A 77 1.82 21.20 12.96
C LEU A 77 1.54 20.42 11.68
N ASP A 78 0.79 20.98 10.71
CA ASP A 78 0.51 20.32 9.44
C ASP A 78 1.77 20.24 8.57
N GLN A 79 2.61 21.28 8.57
CA GLN A 79 3.90 21.23 7.90
C GLN A 79 4.83 20.18 8.54
N VAL A 80 4.86 20.13 9.88
CA VAL A 80 5.64 19.10 10.60
C VAL A 80 5.11 17.72 10.25
N ARG A 81 3.78 17.50 10.27
CA ARG A 81 3.17 16.23 9.86
C ARG A 81 3.62 15.83 8.45
N SER A 82 3.43 16.70 7.46
CA SER A 82 3.81 16.40 6.07
C SER A 82 5.31 16.12 5.92
N LEU A 83 6.14 16.77 6.72
CA LEU A 83 7.57 16.50 6.75
C LEU A 83 7.88 15.10 7.26
N PHE A 84 7.21 14.63 8.30
CA PHE A 84 7.35 13.25 8.77
C PHE A 84 6.80 12.23 7.78
N GLU A 85 5.67 12.52 7.15
CA GLU A 85 5.05 11.67 6.12
C GLU A 85 5.88 11.60 4.82
N SER A 86 6.84 12.50 4.63
CA SER A 86 7.81 12.42 3.52
C SER A 86 9.00 11.48 3.79
N VAL A 87 9.12 10.97 5.02
CA VAL A 87 10.17 10.01 5.36
C VAL A 87 9.78 8.63 4.82
N PRO A 88 10.67 7.91 4.11
CA PRO A 88 10.42 6.54 3.71
C PRO A 88 9.93 5.69 4.89
N TRP A 89 9.06 4.74 4.64
CA TRP A 89 8.42 3.86 5.62
C TRP A 89 7.40 4.53 6.55
N VAL A 90 7.27 5.85 6.59
CA VAL A 90 6.20 6.51 7.33
C VAL A 90 4.94 6.57 6.48
N ARG A 91 3.87 5.90 6.94
CA ARG A 91 2.57 5.92 6.30
C ARG A 91 1.78 7.16 6.70
N ARG A 92 1.68 7.39 8.00
CA ARG A 92 0.97 8.54 8.58
C ARG A 92 1.69 9.04 9.81
N ALA A 93 1.61 10.34 10.05
CA ALA A 93 2.12 10.97 11.25
C ALA A 93 1.03 11.79 11.93
N SER A 94 0.97 11.72 13.25
CA SER A 94 0.12 12.58 14.08
C SER A 94 1.00 13.40 15.00
N VAL A 95 0.88 14.72 14.91
CA VAL A 95 1.71 15.65 15.66
C VAL A 95 0.88 16.39 16.69
N ARG A 96 1.34 16.41 17.95
CA ARG A 96 0.70 17.17 19.02
C ARG A 96 1.73 17.91 19.87
N ARG A 97 1.31 19.04 20.40
CA ARG A 97 2.15 19.82 21.35
C ARG A 97 2.14 19.17 22.71
N ILE A 98 3.32 19.10 23.33
CA ILE A 98 3.50 18.78 24.75
C ILE A 98 4.10 19.99 25.43
N TRP A 99 3.30 20.57 26.30
CA TRP A 99 3.72 21.76 27.04
C TRP A 99 4.95 21.46 27.91
N PRO A 100 5.95 22.37 28.05
CA PRO A 100 5.94 23.74 27.49
C PRO A 100 6.69 23.89 26.15
N ASP A 101 7.52 22.95 25.71
CA ASP A 101 8.54 23.13 24.69
C ASP A 101 8.79 21.90 23.79
N ALA A 102 7.86 20.92 23.79
CA ALA A 102 8.02 19.67 23.06
C ALA A 102 6.89 19.40 22.06
N LEU A 103 7.21 18.63 21.01
CA LEU A 103 6.22 17.99 20.15
C LEU A 103 6.26 16.48 20.36
N ARG A 104 5.11 15.83 20.34
CA ARG A 104 5.02 14.38 20.21
C ARG A 104 4.51 14.03 18.83
N VAL A 105 5.26 13.18 18.16
CA VAL A 105 4.92 12.64 16.84
C VAL A 105 4.66 11.16 16.98
N SER A 106 3.41 10.77 16.74
CA SER A 106 3.03 9.35 16.67
C SER A 106 3.08 8.92 15.22
N ILE A 107 3.86 7.89 14.92
CA ILE A 107 4.14 7.39 13.57
C ILE A 107 3.43 6.07 13.36
N GLU A 108 2.71 5.97 12.25
CA GLU A 108 2.22 4.73 11.69
C GLU A 108 3.14 4.32 10.53
N GLU A 109 3.71 3.12 10.62
CA GLU A 109 4.67 2.62 9.65
C GLU A 109 4.00 1.93 8.47
N GLN A 110 4.62 1.99 7.29
CA GLN A 110 4.21 1.23 6.10
C GLN A 110 4.32 -0.27 6.36
N GLN A 111 3.30 -1.02 5.95
CA GLN A 111 3.30 -2.48 5.97
C GLN A 111 3.38 -2.99 4.53
N PRO A 112 4.57 -3.33 4.03
CA PRO A 112 4.74 -3.76 2.66
C PRO A 112 4.03 -5.09 2.42
N LEU A 113 3.23 -5.15 1.36
CA LEU A 113 2.52 -6.35 0.92
C LEU A 113 3.15 -6.96 -0.31
N ALA A 114 3.54 -6.12 -1.29
CA ALA A 114 4.09 -6.56 -2.56
C ALA A 114 4.95 -5.46 -3.21
N LEU A 115 5.74 -5.83 -4.21
CA LEU A 115 6.33 -4.89 -5.16
C LEU A 115 5.24 -4.48 -6.17
N TRP A 116 5.22 -3.22 -6.57
CA TRP A 116 4.26 -2.65 -7.51
C TRP A 116 4.96 -2.09 -8.74
N ASN A 117 4.57 -2.57 -9.93
CA ASN A 117 5.10 -2.08 -11.22
C ASN A 117 6.62 -1.86 -11.21
N GLU A 118 7.41 -2.83 -10.74
CA GLU A 118 8.88 -2.90 -10.73
C GLU A 118 9.61 -2.03 -9.71
N ASN A 119 9.20 -0.77 -9.47
CA ASN A 119 10.01 0.21 -8.73
C ASN A 119 9.37 0.74 -7.44
N GLN A 120 8.15 0.36 -7.14
CA GLN A 120 7.41 0.83 -5.99
C GLN A 120 6.98 -0.35 -5.12
N MET A 121 6.52 -0.07 -3.93
CA MET A 121 5.86 -1.03 -3.07
C MET A 121 4.40 -0.65 -2.86
N ILE A 122 3.57 -1.65 -2.61
CA ILE A 122 2.19 -1.47 -2.21
C ILE A 122 2.01 -2.02 -0.80
N ASN A 123 1.30 -1.28 0.03
CA ASN A 123 1.02 -1.69 1.40
C ASN A 123 -0.28 -2.51 1.48
N THR A 124 -0.58 -3.02 2.67
CA THR A 124 -1.79 -3.82 2.95
C THR A 124 -3.11 -3.04 2.77
N TRP A 125 -3.06 -1.71 2.67
CA TRP A 125 -4.22 -0.84 2.43
C TRP A 125 -4.41 -0.47 0.96
N GLY A 126 -3.51 -0.92 0.06
CA GLY A 126 -3.57 -0.58 -1.35
C GLY A 126 -2.94 0.78 -1.69
N GLU A 127 -2.18 1.37 -0.78
CA GLU A 127 -1.46 2.62 -1.03
C GLU A 127 -0.06 2.31 -1.59
N VAL A 128 0.32 2.99 -2.65
CA VAL A 128 1.65 2.85 -3.26
C VAL A 128 2.62 3.80 -2.56
N PHE A 129 3.80 3.30 -2.24
CA PHE A 129 4.87 4.07 -1.63
C PHE A 129 6.24 3.67 -2.17
N THR A 130 7.24 4.52 -1.94
CA THR A 130 8.62 4.26 -2.35
C THR A 130 9.50 4.24 -1.11
N ALA A 131 10.19 3.13 -0.91
CA ALA A 131 11.22 2.97 0.11
C ALA A 131 12.32 2.03 -0.43
N ASN A 132 13.43 1.96 0.27
CA ASN A 132 14.53 1.09 -0.12
C ASN A 132 14.20 -0.37 0.22
N THR A 133 14.07 -1.22 -0.80
CA THR A 133 13.81 -2.66 -0.62
C THR A 133 14.95 -3.39 0.10
N GLY A 134 16.17 -2.84 0.08
CA GLY A 134 17.31 -3.38 0.84
C GLY A 134 17.22 -3.19 2.35
N GLU A 135 16.20 -2.47 2.84
CA GLU A 135 15.91 -2.32 4.27
C GLU A 135 14.90 -3.37 4.78
N LEU A 136 14.34 -4.17 3.85
CA LEU A 136 13.51 -5.32 4.22
C LEU A 136 14.39 -6.43 4.81
N ASP A 137 13.82 -7.21 5.74
CA ASP A 137 14.51 -8.39 6.26
C ASP A 137 14.78 -9.40 5.14
N ASP A 138 15.94 -10.04 5.15
CA ASP A 138 16.40 -10.99 4.12
C ASP A 138 15.41 -12.16 3.89
N ASP A 139 14.62 -12.50 4.89
CA ASP A 139 13.63 -13.58 4.84
C ASP A 139 12.34 -13.17 4.13
N ILE A 140 12.09 -11.88 3.94
CA ILE A 140 10.86 -11.37 3.34
C ILE A 140 10.97 -11.33 1.83
N LYS A 141 10.30 -12.27 1.16
CA LYS A 141 10.12 -12.27 -0.29
C LYS A 141 8.75 -11.72 -0.63
N LEU A 142 8.70 -10.45 -1.03
CA LEU A 142 7.46 -9.84 -1.46
C LEU A 142 7.03 -10.38 -2.82
N PRO A 143 5.75 -10.71 -3.01
CA PRO A 143 5.20 -11.00 -4.33
C PRO A 143 5.28 -9.77 -5.23
N GLN A 144 5.18 -9.97 -6.55
CA GLN A 144 5.16 -8.91 -7.54
C GLN A 144 3.73 -8.67 -8.02
N PHE A 145 3.27 -7.43 -7.94
CA PHE A 145 1.97 -7.02 -8.46
C PHE A 145 2.13 -6.01 -9.58
N SER A 146 1.28 -6.11 -10.57
CA SER A 146 1.19 -5.13 -11.63
C SER A 146 -0.27 -4.83 -12.00
N GLY A 147 -0.50 -3.60 -12.44
CA GLY A 147 -1.83 -3.18 -12.86
C GLY A 147 -1.86 -1.74 -13.38
N PRO A 148 -2.96 -1.36 -14.02
CA PRO A 148 -3.18 0.03 -14.45
C PRO A 148 -3.32 0.97 -13.23
N ASP A 149 -3.07 2.25 -13.46
CA ASP A 149 -3.23 3.27 -12.45
C ASP A 149 -4.66 3.29 -11.88
N GLY A 150 -4.78 3.41 -10.56
CA GLY A 150 -6.06 3.39 -9.87
C GLY A 150 -6.60 1.99 -9.53
N SER A 151 -5.91 0.91 -9.93
CA SER A 151 -6.32 -0.46 -9.65
C SER A 151 -5.71 -1.07 -8.38
N GLN A 152 -4.95 -0.32 -7.62
CA GLN A 152 -4.14 -0.81 -6.51
C GLN A 152 -4.97 -1.53 -5.44
N GLU A 153 -6.04 -0.90 -4.96
CA GLU A 153 -6.96 -1.51 -3.98
C GLU A 153 -7.59 -2.80 -4.51
N LEU A 154 -8.01 -2.79 -5.79
CA LEU A 154 -8.61 -3.96 -6.44
C LEU A 154 -7.61 -5.13 -6.49
N VAL A 155 -6.33 -4.85 -6.79
CA VAL A 155 -5.29 -5.88 -6.83
C VAL A 155 -5.02 -6.45 -5.45
N VAL A 156 -4.95 -5.63 -4.41
CA VAL A 156 -4.77 -6.08 -3.02
C VAL A 156 -5.95 -6.93 -2.55
N GLN A 157 -7.18 -6.51 -2.83
CA GLN A 157 -8.37 -7.30 -2.50
C GLN A 157 -8.36 -8.66 -3.22
N ARG A 158 -8.04 -8.67 -4.50
CA ARG A 158 -7.95 -9.90 -5.30
C ARG A 158 -6.87 -10.84 -4.80
N TYR A 159 -5.71 -10.30 -4.43
CA TYR A 159 -4.64 -11.10 -3.84
C TYR A 159 -5.12 -11.83 -2.58
N ALA A 160 -5.80 -11.14 -1.68
CA ALA A 160 -6.32 -11.74 -0.45
C ALA A 160 -7.36 -12.87 -0.73
N GLU A 161 -8.17 -12.73 -1.77
CA GLU A 161 -9.10 -13.78 -2.21
C GLU A 161 -8.36 -14.98 -2.80
N LEU A 162 -7.41 -14.73 -3.71
CA LEU A 162 -6.61 -15.77 -4.35
C LEU A 162 -5.78 -16.54 -3.34
N ALA A 163 -5.16 -15.86 -2.38
CA ALA A 163 -4.40 -16.49 -1.29
C ALA A 163 -5.28 -17.48 -0.50
N ARG A 164 -6.54 -17.12 -0.20
CA ARG A 164 -7.49 -18.01 0.46
C ARG A 164 -7.91 -19.20 -0.42
N TRP A 165 -8.10 -18.97 -1.73
CA TRP A 165 -8.54 -20.04 -2.64
C TRP A 165 -7.44 -21.05 -2.93
N PHE A 166 -6.16 -20.63 -2.98
CA PHE A 166 -5.03 -21.53 -3.22
C PHE A 166 -4.44 -22.15 -1.95
N ALA A 167 -4.81 -21.66 -0.76
CA ALA A 167 -4.35 -22.22 0.52
C ALA A 167 -4.53 -23.75 0.65
N PRO A 168 -5.66 -24.38 0.20
CA PRO A 168 -5.82 -25.83 0.27
C PRO A 168 -4.80 -26.62 -0.55
N LEU A 169 -4.16 -26.01 -1.56
CA LEU A 169 -3.12 -26.61 -2.37
C LEU A 169 -1.71 -26.39 -1.82
N ASN A 170 -1.59 -25.65 -0.70
CA ASN A 170 -0.32 -25.18 -0.15
C ASN A 170 0.52 -24.37 -1.17
N LEU A 171 -0.15 -23.66 -2.07
CA LEU A 171 0.46 -22.81 -3.08
C LEU A 171 0.22 -21.33 -2.73
N HIS A 172 1.28 -20.52 -2.91
CA HIS A 172 1.22 -19.08 -2.67
C HIS A 172 1.31 -18.32 -3.99
N VAL A 173 0.62 -17.18 -4.06
CA VAL A 173 0.73 -16.26 -5.19
C VAL A 173 2.06 -15.50 -5.07
N ILE A 174 2.93 -15.64 -6.05
CA ILE A 174 4.22 -14.93 -6.13
C ILE A 174 4.19 -13.78 -7.13
N GLN A 175 3.23 -13.82 -8.08
CA GLN A 175 3.02 -12.73 -9.02
C GLN A 175 1.54 -12.61 -9.34
N LEU A 176 1.03 -11.37 -9.41
CA LEU A 176 -0.36 -11.06 -9.75
C LEU A 176 -0.39 -9.87 -10.71
N ASP A 177 -0.86 -10.14 -11.92
CA ASP A 177 -0.91 -9.15 -12.98
C ASP A 177 -2.37 -8.84 -13.36
N LEU A 178 -2.71 -7.57 -13.37
CA LEU A 178 -3.96 -7.05 -13.91
C LEU A 178 -3.67 -6.29 -15.20
N SER A 179 -4.10 -6.85 -16.33
CA SER A 179 -3.89 -6.19 -17.62
C SER A 179 -4.73 -4.90 -17.74
N PRO A 180 -4.38 -3.97 -18.68
CA PRO A 180 -5.19 -2.78 -18.95
C PRO A 180 -6.63 -3.08 -19.40
N ARG A 181 -6.91 -4.34 -19.79
CA ARG A 181 -8.26 -4.84 -20.14
C ARG A 181 -8.94 -5.54 -18.97
N TYR A 182 -8.42 -5.40 -17.74
CA TYR A 182 -8.92 -6.02 -16.52
C TYR A 182 -8.96 -7.57 -16.58
N ALA A 183 -8.02 -8.17 -17.26
CA ALA A 183 -7.81 -9.62 -17.21
C ALA A 183 -6.69 -9.96 -16.24
N TRP A 184 -6.94 -10.97 -15.40
CA TRP A 184 -6.06 -11.42 -14.35
C TRP A 184 -5.15 -12.55 -14.80
N ARG A 185 -3.89 -12.46 -14.45
CA ARG A 185 -2.89 -13.52 -14.55
C ARG A 185 -2.21 -13.70 -13.19
N VAL A 186 -1.95 -14.93 -12.81
CA VAL A 186 -1.35 -15.28 -11.52
C VAL A 186 -0.22 -16.27 -11.75
N THR A 187 0.91 -16.08 -11.07
CA THR A 187 1.96 -17.08 -10.96
C THR A 187 2.01 -17.59 -9.52
N LEU A 188 1.99 -18.91 -9.36
CA LEU A 188 2.05 -19.58 -8.07
C LEU A 188 3.46 -20.00 -7.69
N SER A 189 3.67 -20.31 -6.41
CA SER A 189 5.00 -20.64 -5.84
C SER A 189 5.69 -21.85 -6.47
N ASN A 190 4.96 -22.73 -7.15
CA ASN A 190 5.50 -23.85 -7.93
C ASN A 190 5.82 -23.48 -9.39
N GLY A 191 5.73 -22.20 -9.76
CA GLY A 191 5.99 -21.70 -11.12
C GLY A 191 4.79 -21.83 -12.08
N LEU A 192 3.66 -22.36 -11.62
CA LEU A 192 2.46 -22.50 -12.45
C LEU A 192 1.84 -21.14 -12.76
N VAL A 193 1.65 -20.84 -14.05
CA VAL A 193 0.98 -19.62 -14.52
C VAL A 193 -0.49 -19.91 -14.79
N LEU A 194 -1.39 -19.11 -14.22
CA LEU A 194 -2.83 -19.22 -14.39
C LEU A 194 -3.37 -18.00 -15.14
N GLU A 195 -4.03 -18.25 -16.29
CA GLU A 195 -4.82 -17.25 -17.01
C GLU A 195 -6.25 -17.28 -16.49
N LEU A 196 -6.60 -16.33 -15.62
CA LEU A 196 -7.91 -16.30 -14.98
C LEU A 196 -8.95 -15.55 -15.84
N GLY A 197 -8.49 -14.63 -16.70
CA GLY A 197 -9.35 -13.77 -17.49
C GLY A 197 -10.01 -12.65 -16.68
N ARG A 198 -11.08 -12.07 -17.20
CA ARG A 198 -11.82 -11.00 -16.54
C ARG A 198 -12.71 -11.55 -15.42
N ASP A 199 -12.95 -10.71 -14.42
CA ASP A 199 -14.00 -10.90 -13.43
C ASP A 199 -15.16 -9.96 -13.78
N PRO A 200 -16.27 -10.47 -14.32
CA PRO A 200 -17.42 -9.64 -14.68
C PRO A 200 -18.08 -8.99 -13.46
N ALA A 201 -17.88 -9.53 -12.26
CA ALA A 201 -18.44 -8.96 -11.04
C ALA A 201 -17.65 -7.74 -10.52
N ALA A 202 -16.40 -7.54 -10.99
CA ALA A 202 -15.62 -6.34 -10.68
C ALA A 202 -16.07 -5.12 -11.48
N ASP A 203 -16.63 -5.35 -12.68
CA ASP A 203 -17.31 -4.33 -13.48
C ASP A 203 -18.79 -4.41 -13.10
N ALA A 204 -19.31 -3.44 -12.37
CA ALA A 204 -20.69 -3.38 -11.88
C ALA A 204 -21.79 -3.39 -12.98
N VAL A 205 -21.42 -3.71 -14.20
CA VAL A 205 -22.29 -3.94 -15.34
C VAL A 205 -21.79 -5.19 -16.07
N ASP A 206 -22.39 -6.35 -15.79
CA ASP A 206 -22.39 -7.45 -16.78
C ASP A 206 -23.49 -7.14 -17.81
N PRO A 207 -23.18 -6.45 -18.93
CA PRO A 207 -24.20 -6.09 -19.94
C PRO A 207 -24.62 -7.29 -20.79
N LEU A 208 -23.97 -8.43 -20.64
CA LEU A 208 -24.18 -9.62 -21.44
C LEU A 208 -24.32 -10.85 -20.53
N GLY A 209 -25.11 -10.79 -19.45
CA GLY A 209 -25.38 -11.95 -18.62
C GLY A 209 -25.61 -13.20 -19.45
N ILE A 210 -24.52 -13.90 -19.81
CA ILE A 210 -24.57 -15.13 -20.58
C ILE A 210 -25.13 -16.20 -19.66
N PRO A 211 -26.38 -16.65 -19.85
CA PRO A 211 -26.95 -17.66 -19.00
C PRO A 211 -26.06 -18.92 -19.01
N GLY A 212 -25.60 -19.32 -17.82
CA GLY A 212 -24.73 -20.49 -17.65
C GLY A 212 -23.22 -20.20 -17.61
N ALA A 213 -22.77 -18.95 -17.75
CA ALA A 213 -21.37 -18.61 -17.53
C ALA A 213 -20.98 -18.81 -16.05
N MET A 214 -19.92 -19.58 -15.80
CA MET A 214 -19.41 -19.74 -14.43
C MET A 214 -18.81 -18.42 -13.94
N SER A 215 -19.11 -18.06 -12.69
CA SER A 215 -18.49 -16.91 -12.04
C SER A 215 -16.96 -17.06 -11.98
N PHE A 216 -16.26 -15.96 -11.86
CA PHE A 216 -14.80 -15.92 -11.75
C PHE A 216 -14.30 -16.85 -10.63
N SER A 217 -14.87 -16.74 -9.43
CA SER A 217 -14.55 -17.61 -8.29
C SER A 217 -14.83 -19.08 -8.55
N ALA A 218 -15.96 -19.41 -9.19
CA ALA A 218 -16.32 -20.79 -9.48
C ALA A 218 -15.33 -21.48 -10.45
N ARG A 219 -14.79 -20.73 -11.44
CA ARG A 219 -13.74 -21.23 -12.34
C ARG A 219 -12.47 -21.61 -11.59
N ILE A 220 -12.03 -20.74 -10.68
CA ILE A 220 -10.83 -20.97 -9.86
C ILE A 220 -11.05 -22.14 -8.90
N GLN A 221 -12.17 -22.17 -8.21
CA GLN A 221 -12.49 -23.29 -7.29
C GLN A 221 -12.60 -24.62 -8.00
N ARG A 222 -13.10 -24.66 -9.25
CA ARG A 222 -13.09 -25.87 -10.07
C ARG A 222 -11.67 -26.35 -10.34
N PHE A 223 -10.76 -25.45 -10.69
CA PHE A 223 -9.36 -25.77 -10.89
C PHE A 223 -8.72 -26.28 -9.60
N VAL A 224 -8.90 -25.58 -8.47
CA VAL A 224 -8.37 -25.97 -7.16
C VAL A 224 -8.80 -27.38 -6.78
N ARG A 225 -10.06 -27.74 -7.00
CA ARG A 225 -10.57 -29.11 -6.72
C ARG A 225 -10.01 -30.17 -7.66
N ALA A 226 -9.74 -29.83 -8.90
CA ALA A 226 -9.24 -30.77 -9.90
C ALA A 226 -7.72 -30.99 -9.80
N TRP A 227 -6.99 -30.00 -9.34
CA TRP A 227 -5.52 -29.97 -9.34
C TRP A 227 -4.86 -31.20 -8.70
N PRO A 228 -5.23 -31.66 -7.49
CA PRO A 228 -4.57 -32.83 -6.86
C PRO A 228 -4.74 -34.13 -7.65
N ALA A 229 -5.82 -34.24 -8.45
CA ALA A 229 -6.04 -35.40 -9.30
C ALA A 229 -5.27 -35.32 -10.63
N LEU A 230 -4.84 -34.16 -11.04
CA LEU A 230 -4.09 -33.92 -12.27
C LEU A 230 -2.59 -34.09 -12.07
N GLU A 231 -2.06 -33.65 -10.95
CA GLU A 231 -0.63 -33.64 -10.65
C GLU A 231 0.02 -35.03 -10.76
N GLY A 232 -0.73 -36.13 -10.50
CA GLY A 232 -0.27 -37.50 -10.64
C GLY A 232 -0.55 -38.20 -11.99
N LYS A 233 -1.27 -37.54 -12.95
CA LYS A 233 -1.75 -38.16 -14.18
C LYS A 233 -1.10 -37.69 -15.48
N LEU A 234 -0.13 -36.78 -15.38
CA LEU A 234 0.43 -36.06 -16.52
C LEU A 234 1.73 -36.69 -17.07
N ASP A 235 1.85 -38.00 -16.95
CA ASP A 235 3.02 -38.80 -17.46
C ASP A 235 4.39 -38.23 -17.00
N GLY A 236 4.45 -37.71 -15.76
CA GLY A 236 5.66 -37.13 -15.20
C GLY A 236 6.04 -35.75 -15.80
N ARG A 237 5.16 -35.14 -16.57
CA ARG A 237 5.36 -33.78 -17.12
C ARG A 237 4.79 -32.73 -16.21
N GLU A 238 5.54 -31.66 -16.00
CA GLU A 238 5.10 -30.50 -15.23
C GLU A 238 4.09 -29.66 -16.03
N VAL A 239 3.05 -29.19 -15.35
CA VAL A 239 2.14 -28.19 -15.91
C VAL A 239 2.78 -26.81 -15.73
N THR A 240 3.03 -26.12 -16.82
CA THR A 240 3.62 -24.79 -16.81
C THR A 240 2.58 -23.68 -16.83
N GLN A 241 1.40 -23.95 -17.44
CA GLN A 241 0.33 -22.97 -17.54
C GLN A 241 -1.03 -23.65 -17.54
N ALA A 242 -2.03 -22.98 -16.93
CA ALA A 242 -3.43 -23.37 -17.03
C ALA A 242 -4.29 -22.15 -17.44
N ASP A 243 -5.12 -22.32 -18.45
CA ASP A 243 -6.06 -21.31 -18.92
C ASP A 243 -7.47 -21.62 -18.39
N LEU A 244 -7.96 -20.81 -17.45
CA LEU A 244 -9.25 -20.97 -16.78
C LEU A 244 -10.38 -20.16 -17.41
N ARG A 245 -10.15 -19.53 -18.56
CA ARG A 245 -11.14 -18.68 -19.23
C ARG A 245 -12.30 -19.48 -19.85
N TYR A 246 -12.12 -20.77 -20.03
CA TYR A 246 -13.15 -21.63 -20.64
C TYR A 246 -14.33 -21.88 -19.69
N PRO A 247 -15.58 -21.77 -20.17
CA PRO A 247 -16.77 -21.97 -19.35
C PRO A 247 -16.91 -23.40 -18.81
N ASN A 248 -16.51 -24.40 -19.58
CA ASN A 248 -16.75 -25.82 -19.27
C ASN A 248 -15.50 -26.59 -18.81
N GLY A 249 -14.36 -25.96 -18.67
CA GLY A 249 -13.10 -26.62 -18.32
C GLY A 249 -11.96 -25.66 -18.15
N PHE A 250 -10.77 -26.16 -18.31
CA PHE A 250 -9.54 -25.39 -18.42
C PHE A 250 -8.58 -26.13 -19.36
N ALA A 251 -7.70 -25.39 -20.03
CA ALA A 251 -6.64 -25.95 -20.87
C ALA A 251 -5.32 -25.93 -20.09
N LEU A 252 -4.51 -27.00 -20.27
CA LEU A 252 -3.20 -27.10 -19.62
C LEU A 252 -2.11 -27.10 -20.69
N ALA A 253 -1.03 -26.31 -20.42
CA ALA A 253 0.22 -26.41 -21.15
C ALA A 253 1.22 -27.21 -20.30
N LEU A 254 1.86 -28.20 -20.92
CA LEU A 254 2.84 -29.07 -20.26
C LEU A 254 4.24 -28.69 -20.70
N ALA A 255 5.20 -28.85 -19.80
CA ALA A 255 6.61 -28.74 -20.15
C ALA A 255 6.99 -29.65 -21.31
N PRO A 256 7.94 -29.26 -22.19
CA PRO A 256 8.43 -30.12 -23.27
C PRO A 256 9.00 -31.41 -22.67
N LEU A 257 8.89 -32.50 -23.42
CA LEU A 257 9.49 -33.79 -23.04
C LEU A 257 11.02 -33.58 -22.91
N PRO A 258 11.65 -34.13 -21.86
CA PRO A 258 13.11 -34.13 -21.78
C PRO A 258 13.70 -34.80 -23.01
N ALA A 259 14.73 -34.20 -23.60
CA ALA A 259 15.32 -34.59 -24.89
C ALA A 259 15.80 -36.06 -24.98
N ASN A 260 15.90 -36.77 -23.84
CA ASN A 260 16.34 -38.19 -23.81
C ASN A 260 15.23 -39.21 -24.07
N GLN A 261 13.98 -38.85 -24.27
CA GLN A 261 12.91 -39.80 -24.57
C GLN A 261 12.48 -39.80 -26.04
N THR A 262 13.14 -39.03 -26.92
CA THR A 262 12.77 -38.93 -28.34
C THR A 262 13.52 -39.93 -29.23
N SER A 263 14.30 -40.84 -28.67
CA SER A 263 15.11 -41.77 -29.46
C SER A 263 14.93 -43.23 -29.07
N GLU A 264 13.71 -43.81 -29.24
CA GLU A 264 13.54 -45.25 -29.41
C GLU A 264 12.11 -45.63 -29.91
N SER A 265 11.69 -45.04 -31.03
CA SER A 265 10.73 -45.68 -31.88
C SER A 265 11.41 -46.06 -33.20
N LYS A 266 12.36 -47.01 -33.15
CA LYS A 266 12.82 -47.70 -34.34
C LYS A 266 11.70 -48.59 -34.84
N PHE A 267 11.03 -48.14 -35.87
CA PHE A 267 10.20 -48.96 -36.72
C PHE A 267 11.09 -50.09 -37.30
N SER A 268 11.03 -51.28 -36.74
CA SER A 268 11.58 -52.47 -37.31
C SER A 268 10.64 -52.94 -38.44
N ILE A 269 10.93 -52.52 -39.66
CA ILE A 269 10.27 -53.11 -40.85
C ILE A 269 10.96 -54.43 -41.11
N LYS A 270 10.30 -55.53 -40.73
CA LYS A 270 10.70 -56.90 -41.06
C LYS A 270 10.30 -57.13 -42.52
N LYS A 271 11.29 -57.09 -43.43
CA LYS A 271 11.12 -57.60 -44.83
C LYS A 271 10.95 -59.11 -44.81
N ARG A 272 9.90 -59.56 -45.40
CA ARG A 272 9.75 -60.93 -45.99
C ARG A 272 9.97 -60.83 -47.46
#